data_ec9903fc6af74eccbab3e10f6151507d
#
_entry.id   ec9903fc6af74eccbab3e10f6151507d
#
_cell.length_a   1.000
_cell.length_b   1.000
_cell.length_c   1.000
_cell.angle_alpha   90.00
_cell.angle_beta   90.00
_cell.angle_gamma   90.00
#
_symmetry.space_group_name_H-M   'P 1'
#
loop_
_entity.id
_entity.type
_entity.pdbx_description
1 polymer ?
#
loop_
_entity_poly.entity_id
_entity_poly.type
_entity_poly.pdbx_seq_one_letter_code
_entity_poly.pdbx_strand_id
1 'polypeptide(L)'
;MLSNRGETYAEAGLANAYLGHLKTPFDKENKEGVVSFSNAENIASGLDRTSLTYHEGPFGSRRLREAMAELITSYFYPASPITSDNILFTSGVTSLNAVCALCLTDPKDGILLGQPIYGSFNGDFSVPSSCQLIYASFQGDDPFGPSAMIRYEEAVLKARDENGVSVRALLICNPHNPLGRCYPRETLVALLQFCQKYQIHLISDEVYALSVYEEDNSTDGFVSVLSIEPANIGVNPALIHVLYGMSKDFAAAGLRLGCLISQNQRFLQAALSTSIAGFFLWIDLSKCLDPTLIADQGGWAAESDLSNRLLQIGVKMASGYAYHNEVPGWFRIIFSVEMETLKEGLSRIVKFYLSSGGSS
;
A
#
# COMPACT_ATOMS: atom_id res chain seq x y z
N MET A 1 9.30 4.25 -14.55
CA MET A 1 8.09 3.51 -15.01
C MET A 1 7.88 2.34 -14.08
N LEU A 2 6.65 2.01 -13.74
CA LEU A 2 6.37 0.80 -12.96
C LEU A 2 6.77 -0.45 -13.75
N SER A 3 6.92 -1.60 -13.06
CA SER A 3 6.98 -2.91 -13.70
C SER A 3 5.66 -3.25 -14.39
N ASN A 4 5.64 -4.25 -15.26
CA ASN A 4 4.39 -4.72 -15.89
C ASN A 4 3.36 -5.12 -14.81
N ARG A 5 3.82 -5.78 -13.76
CA ARG A 5 3.02 -6.13 -12.58
C ARG A 5 2.50 -4.89 -11.86
N GLY A 6 3.36 -3.90 -11.65
CA GLY A 6 3.00 -2.63 -11.01
C GLY A 6 1.98 -1.82 -11.82
N GLU A 7 2.06 -1.83 -13.15
CA GLU A 7 1.05 -1.20 -14.01
C GLU A 7 -0.33 -1.88 -13.85
N THR A 8 -0.38 -3.23 -13.86
CA THR A 8 -1.60 -4.00 -13.60
C THR A 8 -2.20 -3.68 -12.23
N TYR A 9 -1.37 -3.56 -11.19
CA TYR A 9 -1.83 -3.19 -9.85
C TYR A 9 -2.34 -1.76 -9.79
N ALA A 10 -1.74 -0.82 -10.51
CA ALA A 10 -2.21 0.56 -10.56
C ALA A 10 -3.61 0.66 -11.19
N GLU A 11 -3.88 -0.10 -12.25
CA GLU A 11 -5.20 -0.19 -12.87
C GLU A 11 -6.25 -0.78 -11.93
N ALA A 12 -5.90 -1.87 -11.23
CA ALA A 12 -6.77 -2.48 -10.22
C ALA A 12 -7.03 -1.53 -9.04
N GLY A 13 -6.03 -0.74 -8.61
CA GLY A 13 -6.17 0.27 -7.56
C GLY A 13 -7.16 1.39 -7.92
N LEU A 14 -7.19 1.82 -9.18
CA LEU A 14 -8.18 2.77 -9.67
C LEU A 14 -9.61 2.22 -9.60
N ALA A 15 -9.81 0.94 -9.96
CA ALA A 15 -11.12 0.30 -9.85
C ALA A 15 -11.61 0.18 -8.39
N ASN A 16 -10.70 -0.03 -7.44
CA ASN A 16 -11.01 -0.12 -6.00
C ASN A 16 -11.26 1.25 -5.34
N ALA A 17 -10.78 2.35 -5.89
CA ALA A 17 -11.01 3.70 -5.35
C ALA A 17 -12.50 4.13 -5.38
N TYR A 18 -13.34 3.44 -6.14
CA TYR A 18 -14.79 3.65 -6.19
C TYR A 18 -15.57 3.21 -4.93
N LEU A 19 -14.91 2.65 -3.92
CA LEU A 19 -15.58 2.19 -2.69
C LEU A 19 -16.04 3.33 -1.76
N GLY A 20 -15.71 4.58 -2.04
CA GLY A 20 -15.97 5.75 -1.17
C GLY A 20 -17.36 6.37 -1.24
N HIS A 21 -18.28 5.92 -2.11
CA HIS A 21 -19.60 6.57 -2.30
C HIS A 21 -20.76 5.71 -1.80
N LEU A 22 -20.65 5.19 -0.57
CA LEU A 22 -21.82 4.61 0.07
C LEU A 22 -22.73 5.71 0.59
N LYS A 23 -24.04 5.59 0.29
CA LYS A 23 -25.12 6.31 0.97
C LYS A 23 -24.91 6.18 2.48
N THR A 24 -25.40 7.16 3.24
CA THR A 24 -25.32 7.20 4.70
C THR A 24 -25.50 5.80 5.33
N PRO A 25 -24.55 5.32 6.15
CA PRO A 25 -24.62 3.99 6.76
C PRO A 25 -25.80 3.89 7.75
N PHE A 26 -26.25 2.66 8.00
CA PHE A 26 -27.18 2.35 9.08
C PHE A 26 -26.49 2.54 10.44
N ASP A 27 -27.13 3.27 11.34
CA ASP A 27 -26.75 3.39 12.74
C ASP A 27 -27.99 3.66 13.63
N LYS A 28 -27.77 3.94 14.92
CA LYS A 28 -28.85 4.21 15.89
C LYS A 28 -29.71 5.42 15.53
N GLU A 29 -29.13 6.39 14.86
CA GLU A 29 -29.77 7.66 14.48
C GLU A 29 -30.32 7.58 13.05
N ASN A 30 -29.76 6.72 12.19
CA ASN A 30 -30.16 6.52 10.81
C ASN A 30 -30.66 5.10 10.53
N LYS A 31 -31.89 4.81 10.92
CA LYS A 31 -32.53 3.49 10.75
C LYS A 31 -32.77 3.09 9.28
N GLU A 32 -32.85 4.06 8.37
CA GLU A 32 -33.03 3.84 6.93
C GLU A 32 -31.70 3.71 6.19
N GLY A 33 -30.58 3.83 6.90
CA GLY A 33 -29.25 3.72 6.34
C GLY A 33 -28.92 2.33 5.78
N VAL A 34 -27.88 2.26 4.95
CA VAL A 34 -27.44 1.01 4.33
C VAL A 34 -26.62 0.16 5.31
N VAL A 35 -27.07 -1.07 5.55
CA VAL A 35 -26.28 -2.09 6.25
C VAL A 35 -25.29 -2.71 5.27
N SER A 36 -24.01 -2.45 5.47
CA SER A 36 -22.94 -2.98 4.61
C SER A 36 -22.30 -4.22 5.23
N PHE A 37 -22.35 -5.33 4.49
CA PHE A 37 -21.63 -6.57 4.77
C PHE A 37 -20.50 -6.82 3.76
N SER A 38 -20.12 -5.80 2.99
CA SER A 38 -19.16 -5.95 1.89
C SER A 38 -17.71 -5.75 2.32
N ASN A 39 -17.46 -4.96 3.36
CA ASN A 39 -16.13 -4.64 3.83
C ASN A 39 -15.75 -5.51 5.03
N ALA A 40 -14.56 -6.10 5.00
CA ALA A 40 -14.03 -6.94 6.08
C ALA A 40 -13.52 -6.08 7.25
N GLU A 41 -14.42 -5.57 8.07
CA GLU A 41 -14.11 -4.74 9.23
C GLU A 41 -14.55 -5.40 10.52
N ASN A 42 -13.68 -5.44 11.54
CA ASN A 42 -14.07 -5.91 12.87
C ASN A 42 -14.51 -4.73 13.74
N ILE A 43 -15.80 -4.40 13.71
CA ILE A 43 -16.38 -3.25 14.41
C ILE A 43 -16.80 -3.60 15.86
N ALA A 44 -16.62 -4.86 16.30
CA ALA A 44 -17.09 -5.34 17.60
C ALA A 44 -16.27 -4.86 18.82
N SER A 45 -15.24 -3.99 18.62
CA SER A 45 -14.26 -3.67 19.66
C SER A 45 -14.65 -2.56 20.63
N GLY A 46 -15.80 -1.90 20.48
CA GLY A 46 -16.21 -0.78 21.35
C GLY A 46 -15.38 0.50 21.20
N LEU A 47 -14.44 0.54 20.27
CA LEU A 47 -13.66 1.72 19.90
C LEU A 47 -14.44 2.60 18.93
N ASP A 48 -14.08 3.89 18.85
CA ASP A 48 -14.72 4.83 17.94
C ASP A 48 -14.73 4.28 16.50
N ARG A 49 -15.94 4.07 15.97
CA ARG A 49 -16.20 3.45 14.67
C ARG A 49 -15.50 4.15 13.52
N THR A 50 -15.33 5.47 13.59
CA THR A 50 -14.74 6.26 12.51
C THR A 50 -13.23 6.04 12.41
N SER A 51 -12.58 5.61 13.49
CA SER A 51 -11.11 5.54 13.57
C SER A 51 -10.53 4.18 13.13
N LEU A 52 -11.34 3.11 13.05
CA LEU A 52 -10.87 1.73 12.81
C LEU A 52 -11.48 1.06 11.58
N THR A 53 -12.27 1.79 10.79
CA THR A 53 -12.93 1.26 9.59
C THR A 53 -12.20 1.69 8.33
N TYR A 54 -12.47 0.99 7.21
CA TYR A 54 -12.02 1.43 5.87
C TYR A 54 -12.78 2.65 5.34
N HIS A 55 -13.48 3.39 6.20
CA HIS A 55 -14.34 4.51 5.82
C HIS A 55 -13.60 5.58 5.00
N GLU A 56 -12.30 5.76 5.26
CA GLU A 56 -11.44 6.72 4.56
C GLU A 56 -10.58 6.09 3.48
N GLY A 57 -10.90 4.85 3.09
CA GLY A 57 -10.21 4.11 2.06
C GLY A 57 -8.99 3.32 2.58
N PRO A 58 -8.39 2.51 1.70
CA PRO A 58 -7.36 1.55 2.07
C PRO A 58 -5.95 2.16 2.24
N PHE A 59 -5.77 3.47 2.04
CA PHE A 59 -4.49 4.18 2.24
C PHE A 59 -4.07 4.33 3.71
N GLY A 60 -4.95 3.99 4.65
CA GLY A 60 -4.89 4.35 6.05
C GLY A 60 -5.75 5.59 6.35
N SER A 61 -6.12 5.78 7.62
CA SER A 61 -7.05 6.86 7.98
C SER A 61 -6.51 8.22 7.54
N ARG A 62 -7.39 9.08 7.05
CA ARG A 62 -7.02 10.42 6.57
C ARG A 62 -6.35 11.22 7.68
N ARG A 63 -6.91 11.17 8.89
CA ARG A 63 -6.35 11.82 10.07
C ARG A 63 -4.92 11.36 10.37
N LEU A 64 -4.63 10.06 10.25
CA LEU A 64 -3.28 9.52 10.45
C LEU A 64 -2.33 10.00 9.34
N ARG A 65 -2.78 10.02 8.10
CA ARG A 65 -1.99 10.50 6.96
C ARG A 65 -1.72 12.01 7.03
N GLU A 66 -2.68 12.82 7.49
CA GLU A 66 -2.52 14.24 7.74
C GLU A 66 -1.50 14.49 8.87
N ALA A 67 -1.62 13.80 10.00
CA ALA A 67 -0.66 13.89 11.10
C ALA A 67 0.76 13.47 10.68
N MET A 68 0.88 12.42 9.84
CA MET A 68 2.18 12.04 9.30
C MET A 68 2.73 13.08 8.31
N ALA A 69 1.89 13.71 7.48
CA ALA A 69 2.32 14.80 6.61
C ALA A 69 2.84 16.01 7.39
N GLU A 70 2.21 16.34 8.51
CA GLU A 70 2.67 17.39 9.42
C GLU A 70 4.02 17.03 10.06
N LEU A 71 4.19 15.76 10.50
CA LEU A 71 5.45 15.27 11.06
C LEU A 71 6.57 15.32 10.00
N ILE A 72 6.32 14.80 8.81
CA ILE A 72 7.28 14.84 7.69
C ILE A 72 7.64 16.29 7.35
N THR A 73 6.67 17.20 7.30
CA THR A 73 6.93 18.61 7.04
C THR A 73 7.83 19.23 8.11
N SER A 74 7.61 18.89 9.38
CA SER A 74 8.31 19.48 10.52
C SER A 74 9.74 18.96 10.71
N TYR A 75 10.01 17.71 10.34
CA TYR A 75 11.28 17.05 10.67
C TYR A 75 12.10 16.59 9.46
N PHE A 76 11.49 16.44 8.29
CA PHE A 76 12.18 16.01 7.06
C PHE A 76 12.40 17.18 6.09
N TYR A 77 11.77 18.31 6.37
CA TYR A 77 11.91 19.57 5.61
C TYR A 77 11.75 19.38 4.09
N PRO A 78 10.66 18.78 3.61
CA PRO A 78 10.50 18.47 2.20
C PRO A 78 10.51 19.72 1.35
N ALA A 79 11.24 19.69 0.21
CA ALA A 79 11.34 20.80 -0.72
C ALA A 79 10.02 21.11 -1.42
N SER A 80 9.21 20.05 -1.67
CA SER A 80 7.85 20.17 -2.18
C SER A 80 6.84 19.76 -1.10
N PRO A 81 5.64 20.37 -1.03
CA PRO A 81 4.64 20.04 -0.02
C PRO A 81 4.25 18.57 -0.04
N ILE A 82 4.22 17.94 1.13
CA ILE A 82 3.71 16.59 1.34
C ILE A 82 2.32 16.69 1.98
N THR A 83 1.34 16.03 1.37
CA THR A 83 -0.04 15.97 1.86
C THR A 83 -0.44 14.53 2.18
N SER A 84 -1.62 14.34 2.76
CA SER A 84 -2.18 13.01 2.99
C SER A 84 -2.28 12.16 1.71
N ASP A 85 -2.38 12.78 0.54
CA ASP A 85 -2.49 12.08 -0.75
C ASP A 85 -1.14 11.54 -1.27
N ASN A 86 -0.04 11.95 -0.65
CA ASN A 86 1.29 11.43 -0.92
C ASN A 86 1.68 10.27 0.00
N ILE A 87 0.81 9.87 0.94
CA ILE A 87 1.12 8.92 2.01
C ILE A 87 0.18 7.71 1.96
N LEU A 88 0.79 6.52 2.03
CA LEU A 88 0.09 5.24 2.16
C LEU A 88 0.64 4.49 3.36
N PHE A 89 -0.23 4.02 4.26
CA PHE A 89 0.14 3.20 5.41
C PHE A 89 0.00 1.71 5.13
N THR A 90 0.93 0.93 5.69
CA THR A 90 0.91 -0.55 5.64
C THR A 90 1.25 -1.17 6.98
N SER A 91 1.21 -2.51 7.04
CA SER A 91 1.57 -3.29 8.25
C SER A 91 3.08 -3.30 8.50
N GLY A 92 3.65 -2.12 8.79
CA GLY A 92 5.09 -1.89 9.01
C GLY A 92 5.89 -1.77 7.71
N VAL A 93 7.15 -1.31 7.83
CA VAL A 93 8.04 -1.09 6.68
C VAL A 93 8.43 -2.40 5.98
N THR A 94 8.45 -3.53 6.69
CA THR A 94 8.63 -4.86 6.07
C THR A 94 7.61 -5.12 4.97
N SER A 95 6.32 -4.79 5.21
CA SER A 95 5.30 -4.92 4.17
C SER A 95 5.50 -3.93 3.03
N LEU A 96 6.03 -2.72 3.32
CA LEU A 96 6.38 -1.74 2.27
C LEU A 96 7.50 -2.24 1.38
N ASN A 97 8.51 -2.91 1.94
CA ASN A 97 9.58 -3.51 1.16
C ASN A 97 9.02 -4.51 0.13
N ALA A 98 8.12 -5.40 0.56
CA ALA A 98 7.43 -6.33 -0.33
C ALA A 98 6.59 -5.61 -1.39
N VAL A 99 5.83 -4.58 -0.99
CA VAL A 99 5.01 -3.76 -1.89
C VAL A 99 5.87 -3.04 -2.93
N CYS A 100 6.98 -2.42 -2.51
CA CYS A 100 7.94 -1.78 -3.43
C CYS A 100 8.47 -2.79 -4.43
N ALA A 101 8.91 -3.96 -3.97
CA ALA A 101 9.40 -5.01 -4.85
C ALA A 101 8.34 -5.47 -5.86
N LEU A 102 7.11 -5.76 -5.40
CA LEU A 102 6.02 -6.22 -6.26
C LEU A 102 5.60 -5.20 -7.32
N CYS A 103 5.61 -3.90 -6.98
CA CYS A 103 5.17 -2.85 -7.89
C CYS A 103 6.27 -2.34 -8.82
N LEU A 104 7.51 -2.33 -8.38
CA LEU A 104 8.62 -1.75 -9.13
C LEU A 104 9.42 -2.76 -9.95
N THR A 105 9.35 -4.07 -9.60
CA THR A 105 10.09 -5.13 -10.27
C THR A 105 9.18 -6.22 -10.82
N ASP A 106 9.51 -6.75 -11.97
CA ASP A 106 9.03 -8.04 -12.44
C ASP A 106 9.96 -9.18 -11.95
N PRO A 107 9.51 -10.46 -11.99
CA PRO A 107 10.38 -11.58 -11.62
C PRO A 107 11.71 -11.52 -12.38
N LYS A 108 12.83 -11.66 -11.64
CA LYS A 108 14.22 -11.58 -12.11
C LYS A 108 14.76 -10.17 -12.37
N ASP A 109 13.96 -9.11 -12.30
CA ASP A 109 14.50 -7.75 -12.23
C ASP A 109 15.35 -7.55 -10.97
N GLY A 110 16.20 -6.52 -10.96
CA GLY A 110 17.13 -6.23 -9.88
C GLY A 110 16.74 -5.04 -9.01
N ILE A 111 17.03 -5.13 -7.71
CA ILE A 111 17.11 -3.99 -6.79
C ILE A 111 18.57 -3.87 -6.35
N LEU A 112 19.16 -2.69 -6.59
CA LEU A 112 20.53 -2.37 -6.25
C LEU A 112 20.64 -1.89 -4.80
N LEU A 113 21.67 -2.31 -4.08
CA LEU A 113 22.00 -1.83 -2.73
C LEU A 113 23.51 -1.85 -2.52
N GLY A 114 23.98 -0.99 -1.59
CA GLY A 114 25.39 -1.01 -1.15
C GLY A 114 25.64 -2.10 -0.11
N GLN A 115 26.89 -2.50 0.07
CA GLN A 115 27.33 -3.39 1.13
C GLN A 115 28.27 -2.67 2.11
N PRO A 116 28.10 -2.90 3.47
CA PRO A 116 27.09 -3.72 4.12
C PRO A 116 25.71 -3.02 4.14
N ILE A 117 24.64 -3.79 4.37
CA ILE A 117 23.28 -3.26 4.51
C ILE A 117 22.43 -4.16 5.43
N TYR A 118 21.24 -3.72 5.82
CA TYR A 118 20.33 -4.49 6.67
C TYR A 118 20.02 -5.88 6.11
N GLY A 119 20.31 -6.91 6.91
CA GLY A 119 20.33 -8.30 6.44
C GLY A 119 18.97 -8.89 6.05
N SER A 120 17.86 -8.36 6.57
CA SER A 120 16.53 -8.90 6.26
C SER A 120 15.97 -8.45 4.91
N PHE A 121 16.59 -7.50 4.22
CA PHE A 121 16.11 -7.05 2.92
C PHE A 121 15.97 -8.16 1.88
N ASN A 122 16.82 -9.20 1.96
CA ASN A 122 16.66 -10.35 1.07
C ASN A 122 15.29 -11.04 1.27
N GLY A 123 14.89 -11.27 2.51
CA GLY A 123 13.59 -11.84 2.82
C GLY A 123 12.43 -10.90 2.46
N ASP A 124 12.62 -9.61 2.70
CA ASP A 124 11.58 -8.59 2.53
C ASP A 124 11.27 -8.30 1.05
N PHE A 125 12.31 -8.26 0.19
CA PHE A 125 12.16 -7.91 -1.23
C PHE A 125 12.11 -9.14 -2.15
N SER A 126 13.09 -10.05 -2.05
CA SER A 126 13.25 -11.13 -3.03
C SER A 126 12.22 -12.24 -2.87
N VAL A 127 11.89 -12.63 -1.63
CA VAL A 127 10.93 -13.74 -1.40
C VAL A 127 9.54 -13.44 -1.97
N PRO A 128 8.92 -12.28 -1.70
CA PRO A 128 7.57 -12.00 -2.20
C PRO A 128 7.53 -11.71 -3.71
N SER A 129 8.60 -11.15 -4.30
CA SER A 129 8.58 -10.63 -5.67
C SER A 129 9.32 -11.47 -6.69
N SER A 130 10.21 -12.35 -6.24
CA SER A 130 11.18 -13.07 -7.08
C SER A 130 12.17 -12.12 -7.81
N CYS A 131 12.37 -10.90 -7.28
CA CYS A 131 13.44 -10.01 -7.75
C CYS A 131 14.80 -10.46 -7.20
N GLN A 132 15.86 -9.97 -7.82
CA GLN A 132 17.24 -10.20 -7.41
C GLN A 132 17.78 -8.99 -6.66
N LEU A 133 18.51 -9.21 -5.56
CA LEU A 133 19.27 -8.14 -4.92
C LEU A 133 20.67 -8.08 -5.55
N ILE A 134 21.00 -6.91 -6.06
CA ILE A 134 22.30 -6.62 -6.70
C ILE A 134 23.12 -5.80 -5.72
N TYR A 135 24.22 -6.35 -5.26
CA TYR A 135 25.05 -5.73 -4.25
C TYR A 135 26.26 -5.01 -4.85
N ALA A 136 26.35 -3.69 -4.62
CA ALA A 136 27.53 -2.91 -4.92
C ALA A 136 28.57 -3.09 -3.79
N SER A 137 29.76 -3.59 -4.13
CA SER A 137 30.89 -3.68 -3.21
C SER A 137 31.74 -2.43 -3.30
N PHE A 138 31.96 -1.76 -2.19
CA PHE A 138 32.77 -0.53 -2.17
C PHE A 138 34.28 -0.75 -2.15
N GLN A 139 34.75 -1.99 -1.93
CA GLN A 139 36.16 -2.37 -1.99
C GLN A 139 37.11 -1.49 -1.14
N GLY A 140 36.61 -0.98 -0.02
CA GLY A 140 37.35 -0.07 0.86
C GLY A 140 37.07 1.42 0.62
N ASP A 141 36.36 1.80 -0.44
CA ASP A 141 35.87 3.17 -0.62
C ASP A 141 34.78 3.50 0.41
N ASP A 142 34.64 4.76 0.77
CA ASP A 142 33.58 5.21 1.66
C ASP A 142 32.22 5.15 0.95
N PRO A 143 31.25 4.35 1.42
CA PRO A 143 29.90 4.25 0.82
C PRO A 143 29.11 5.56 0.88
N PHE A 144 29.51 6.51 1.73
CA PHE A 144 28.90 7.83 1.88
C PHE A 144 29.59 8.93 1.09
N GLY A 145 30.71 8.62 0.41
CA GLY A 145 31.48 9.55 -0.39
C GLY A 145 31.05 9.57 -1.86
N PRO A 146 31.53 10.56 -2.63
CA PRO A 146 31.23 10.69 -4.07
C PRO A 146 31.70 9.50 -4.91
N SER A 147 32.77 8.81 -4.49
CA SER A 147 33.31 7.61 -5.16
C SER A 147 32.35 6.42 -5.14
N ALA A 148 31.38 6.40 -4.20
CA ALA A 148 30.36 5.37 -4.13
C ALA A 148 29.57 5.21 -5.44
N MET A 149 29.35 6.31 -6.18
CA MET A 149 28.60 6.27 -7.46
C MET A 149 29.27 5.37 -8.49
N ILE A 150 30.60 5.32 -8.52
CA ILE A 150 31.37 4.45 -9.43
C ILE A 150 31.04 2.98 -9.13
N ARG A 151 30.98 2.63 -7.84
CA ARG A 151 30.69 1.24 -7.40
C ARG A 151 29.24 0.83 -7.70
N TYR A 152 28.30 1.73 -7.53
CA TYR A 152 26.91 1.49 -7.94
C TYR A 152 26.81 1.31 -9.46
N GLU A 153 27.54 2.11 -10.24
CA GLU A 153 27.56 2.01 -11.70
C GLU A 153 28.16 0.69 -12.17
N GLU A 154 29.30 0.29 -11.61
CA GLU A 154 29.92 -1.02 -11.89
C GLU A 154 28.94 -2.17 -11.63
N ALA A 155 28.21 -2.12 -10.51
CA ALA A 155 27.24 -3.16 -10.15
C ALA A 155 26.05 -3.21 -11.12
N VAL A 156 25.52 -2.05 -11.56
CA VAL A 156 24.43 -1.98 -12.55
C VAL A 156 24.87 -2.53 -13.89
N LEU A 157 26.06 -2.10 -14.37
CA LEU A 157 26.59 -2.54 -15.65
C LEU A 157 26.86 -4.05 -15.64
N LYS A 158 27.48 -4.55 -14.58
CA LYS A 158 27.71 -5.99 -14.40
C LYS A 158 26.40 -6.79 -14.37
N ALA A 159 25.40 -6.33 -13.62
CA ALA A 159 24.10 -6.99 -13.57
C ALA A 159 23.44 -7.10 -14.95
N ARG A 160 23.50 -6.01 -15.72
CA ARG A 160 22.96 -5.94 -17.07
C ARG A 160 23.75 -6.80 -18.07
N ASP A 161 25.05 -6.61 -18.13
CA ASP A 161 25.89 -7.10 -19.24
C ASP A 161 26.32 -8.57 -19.04
N GLU A 162 26.52 -9.00 -17.78
CA GLU A 162 26.94 -10.38 -17.48
C GLU A 162 25.75 -11.28 -17.11
N ASN A 163 24.71 -10.74 -16.45
CA ASN A 163 23.63 -11.55 -15.89
C ASN A 163 22.27 -11.32 -16.58
N GLY A 164 22.17 -10.35 -17.49
CA GLY A 164 20.90 -10.00 -18.16
C GLY A 164 19.84 -9.45 -17.22
N VAL A 165 20.24 -8.87 -16.07
CA VAL A 165 19.34 -8.35 -15.04
C VAL A 165 19.09 -6.87 -15.25
N SER A 166 17.80 -6.50 -15.38
CA SER A 166 17.38 -5.10 -15.42
C SER A 166 17.20 -4.56 -14.01
N VAL A 167 18.09 -3.65 -13.58
CA VAL A 167 17.94 -2.96 -12.29
C VAL A 167 16.78 -1.96 -12.39
N ARG A 168 15.86 -1.97 -11.43
CA ARG A 168 14.65 -1.14 -11.41
C ARG A 168 14.63 -0.13 -10.28
N ALA A 169 15.35 -0.40 -9.20
CA ALA A 169 15.42 0.49 -8.05
C ALA A 169 16.80 0.44 -7.41
N LEU A 170 17.18 1.54 -6.75
CA LEU A 170 18.24 1.62 -5.77
C LEU A 170 17.62 1.78 -4.39
N LEU A 171 18.03 0.96 -3.44
CA LEU A 171 17.61 1.01 -2.03
C LEU A 171 18.77 1.51 -1.17
N ILE A 172 18.51 2.52 -0.35
CA ILE A 172 19.42 3.00 0.68
C ILE A 172 18.72 3.01 2.05
N CYS A 173 19.52 2.93 3.13
CA CYS A 173 19.07 3.22 4.50
C CYS A 173 19.71 4.54 4.94
N ASN A 174 18.92 5.49 5.40
CA ASN A 174 19.41 6.78 5.86
C ASN A 174 18.62 7.29 7.08
N PRO A 175 19.16 7.27 8.31
CA PRO A 175 20.47 6.77 8.75
C PRO A 175 20.73 5.30 8.47
N HIS A 176 21.99 4.97 8.24
CA HIS A 176 22.38 3.68 7.68
C HIS A 176 22.48 2.56 8.74
N ASN A 177 21.84 1.44 8.48
CA ASN A 177 22.00 0.21 9.23
C ASN A 177 22.84 -0.79 8.40
N PRO A 178 24.01 -1.28 8.87
CA PRO A 178 24.50 -1.23 10.25
C PRO A 178 25.54 -0.13 10.57
N LEU A 179 25.87 0.79 9.63
CA LEU A 179 27.04 1.66 9.78
C LEU A 179 26.83 2.84 10.73
N GLY A 180 25.56 3.17 11.12
CA GLY A 180 25.26 4.22 12.09
C GLY A 180 25.63 5.64 11.59
N ARG A 181 25.61 5.89 10.27
CA ARG A 181 25.96 7.17 9.64
C ARG A 181 24.82 7.66 8.76
N CYS A 182 24.73 8.98 8.60
CA CYS A 182 23.85 9.61 7.60
C CYS A 182 24.59 9.83 6.29
N TYR A 183 23.86 9.84 5.19
CA TYR A 183 24.40 10.28 3.90
C TYR A 183 24.51 11.79 3.87
N PRO A 184 25.69 12.35 3.50
CA PRO A 184 25.83 13.77 3.20
C PRO A 184 24.90 14.21 2.07
N ARG A 185 24.45 15.47 2.10
CA ARG A 185 23.53 16.02 1.11
C ARG A 185 24.02 15.85 -0.33
N GLU A 186 25.32 16.11 -0.56
CA GLU A 186 25.95 15.95 -1.87
C GLU A 186 25.89 14.52 -2.39
N THR A 187 26.04 13.52 -1.51
CA THR A 187 25.93 12.11 -1.87
C THR A 187 24.49 11.74 -2.19
N LEU A 188 23.51 12.24 -1.44
CA LEU A 188 22.09 12.05 -1.75
C LEU A 188 21.73 12.67 -3.12
N VAL A 189 22.25 13.85 -3.45
CA VAL A 189 22.09 14.47 -4.76
C VAL A 189 22.68 13.58 -5.85
N ALA A 190 23.88 13.04 -5.65
CA ALA A 190 24.52 12.15 -6.61
C ALA A 190 23.72 10.84 -6.80
N LEU A 191 23.17 10.27 -5.73
CA LEU A 191 22.30 9.09 -5.79
C LEU A 191 21.00 9.36 -6.57
N LEU A 192 20.38 10.52 -6.35
CA LEU A 192 19.18 10.93 -7.09
C LEU A 192 19.47 11.12 -8.58
N GLN A 193 20.57 11.78 -8.91
CA GLN A 193 21.02 11.95 -10.30
C GLN A 193 21.41 10.63 -10.96
N PHE A 194 22.00 9.70 -10.20
CA PHE A 194 22.28 8.34 -10.65
C PHE A 194 20.96 7.60 -10.98
N CYS A 195 19.96 7.68 -10.12
CA CYS A 195 18.64 7.09 -10.38
C CYS A 195 18.00 7.69 -11.64
N GLN A 196 18.10 9.00 -11.82
CA GLN A 196 17.64 9.68 -13.04
C GLN A 196 18.38 9.20 -14.28
N LYS A 197 19.72 9.10 -14.22
CA LYS A 197 20.56 8.62 -15.33
C LYS A 197 20.14 7.24 -15.82
N TYR A 198 19.89 6.33 -14.90
CA TYR A 198 19.52 4.94 -15.21
C TYR A 198 18.01 4.71 -15.30
N GLN A 199 17.19 5.74 -15.09
CA GLN A 199 15.72 5.66 -15.06
C GLN A 199 15.20 4.60 -14.09
N ILE A 200 15.83 4.51 -12.91
CA ILE A 200 15.46 3.61 -11.81
C ILE A 200 14.90 4.39 -10.62
N HIS A 201 14.13 3.73 -9.79
CA HIS A 201 13.54 4.32 -8.60
C HIS A 201 14.56 4.40 -7.46
N LEU A 202 14.54 5.49 -6.67
CA LEU A 202 15.21 5.54 -5.37
C LEU A 202 14.19 5.17 -4.28
N ILE A 203 14.51 4.17 -3.47
CA ILE A 203 13.82 3.82 -2.24
C ILE A 203 14.74 4.21 -1.09
N SER A 204 14.37 5.22 -0.31
CA SER A 204 15.11 5.67 0.87
C SER A 204 14.38 5.17 2.12
N ASP A 205 14.97 4.21 2.81
CA ASP A 205 14.49 3.73 4.11
C ASP A 205 15.00 4.69 5.20
N GLU A 206 14.11 5.57 5.68
CA GLU A 206 14.44 6.64 6.62
C GLU A 206 13.86 6.37 8.04
N VAL A 207 13.68 5.10 8.41
CA VAL A 207 13.05 4.70 9.69
C VAL A 207 13.79 5.16 10.94
N TYR A 208 15.04 5.60 10.83
CA TYR A 208 15.87 6.12 11.92
C TYR A 208 16.05 7.64 11.85
N ALA A 209 15.26 8.35 11.07
CA ALA A 209 15.40 9.79 10.80
C ALA A 209 15.50 10.67 12.04
N LEU A 210 14.76 10.33 13.10
CA LEU A 210 14.75 11.07 14.37
C LEU A 210 15.64 10.45 15.45
N SER A 211 16.38 9.37 15.12
CA SER A 211 17.32 8.70 16.03
C SER A 211 18.77 9.17 15.84
N VAL A 212 18.96 10.37 15.34
CA VAL A 212 20.29 11.00 15.17
C VAL A 212 20.64 11.78 16.41
N TYR A 213 21.82 11.54 16.93
CA TYR A 213 22.40 12.30 18.03
C TYR A 213 23.62 13.07 17.51
N GLU A 214 23.72 14.32 17.90
CA GLU A 214 24.85 15.17 17.54
C GLU A 214 26.06 14.85 18.44
N GLU A 215 27.20 14.50 17.83
CA GLU A 215 28.48 14.67 18.50
C GLU A 215 28.94 16.12 18.31
N ASP A 216 29.47 16.75 19.37
CA ASP A 216 29.98 18.13 19.35
C ASP A 216 30.83 18.40 18.09
N ASN A 217 30.32 19.28 17.20
CA ASN A 217 30.91 19.71 15.93
C ASN A 217 30.77 18.79 14.70
N SER A 218 29.91 17.79 14.67
CA SER A 218 29.62 17.11 13.41
C SER A 218 28.59 17.89 12.58
N THR A 219 28.92 18.17 11.32
CA THR A 219 27.99 18.81 10.35
C THR A 219 27.04 17.79 9.69
N ASP A 220 27.15 16.52 10.05
CA ASP A 220 26.53 15.41 9.35
C ASP A 220 25.22 14.95 10.01
N GLY A 221 24.32 15.91 10.27
CA GLY A 221 22.96 15.62 10.70
C GLY A 221 22.15 14.87 9.63
N PHE A 222 21.00 14.30 10.04
CA PHE A 222 20.11 13.64 9.07
C PHE A 222 19.59 14.63 8.04
N VAL A 223 19.70 14.25 6.77
CA VAL A 223 19.11 14.93 5.61
C VAL A 223 18.19 13.95 4.90
N SER A 224 16.89 14.23 4.85
CA SER A 224 15.97 13.42 4.04
C SER A 224 16.15 13.69 2.56
N VAL A 225 15.97 12.66 1.70
CA VAL A 225 15.91 12.84 0.25
C VAL A 225 14.75 13.75 -0.17
N LEU A 226 13.69 13.86 0.65
CA LEU A 226 12.56 14.77 0.41
C LEU A 226 12.96 16.25 0.48
N SER A 227 14.04 16.59 1.20
CA SER A 227 14.52 17.99 1.36
C SER A 227 15.30 18.49 0.13
N ILE A 228 15.54 17.64 -0.84
CA ILE A 228 16.25 17.99 -2.06
C ILE A 228 15.22 18.28 -3.15
N GLU A 229 15.23 19.53 -3.67
CA GLU A 229 14.33 19.93 -4.76
C GLU A 229 14.73 19.23 -6.07
N PRO A 230 13.91 18.29 -6.58
CA PRO A 230 14.26 17.48 -7.74
C PRO A 230 14.46 18.30 -9.02
N ALA A 231 13.68 19.38 -9.18
CA ALA A 231 13.76 20.26 -10.34
C ALA A 231 15.13 20.94 -10.45
N ASN A 232 15.75 21.31 -9.31
CA ASN A 232 17.05 21.98 -9.29
C ASN A 232 18.22 21.07 -9.72
N ILE A 233 18.01 19.76 -9.67
CA ILE A 233 19.05 18.77 -10.01
C ILE A 233 18.68 17.91 -11.22
N GLY A 234 17.58 18.26 -11.92
CA GLY A 234 17.14 17.60 -13.14
C GLY A 234 16.60 16.18 -12.92
N VAL A 235 15.99 15.91 -11.78
CA VAL A 235 15.46 14.59 -11.40
C VAL A 235 13.95 14.57 -11.44
N ASN A 236 13.37 13.50 -11.97
CA ASN A 236 11.93 13.27 -11.93
C ASN A 236 11.48 12.89 -10.52
N PRO A 237 10.60 13.68 -9.85
CA PRO A 237 10.13 13.39 -8.50
C PRO A 237 9.37 12.06 -8.40
N ALA A 238 8.81 11.55 -9.49
CA ALA A 238 8.14 10.26 -9.53
C ALA A 238 9.08 9.05 -9.33
N LEU A 239 10.39 9.26 -9.32
CA LEU A 239 11.38 8.23 -9.03
C LEU A 239 11.77 8.17 -7.55
N ILE A 240 11.30 9.10 -6.70
CA ILE A 240 11.74 9.25 -5.32
C ILE A 240 10.67 8.73 -4.36
N HIS A 241 11.07 7.79 -3.50
CA HIS A 241 10.18 7.17 -2.52
C HIS A 241 10.87 7.08 -1.17
N VAL A 242 10.17 7.48 -0.10
CA VAL A 242 10.65 7.37 1.27
C VAL A 242 9.80 6.37 2.04
N LEU A 243 10.46 5.49 2.78
CA LEU A 243 9.84 4.58 3.72
C LEU A 243 10.11 5.09 5.13
N TYR A 244 9.05 5.21 5.92
CA TYR A 244 9.12 5.63 7.31
C TYR A 244 8.14 4.81 8.16
N GLY A 245 8.22 4.94 9.49
CA GLY A 245 7.27 4.22 10.34
C GLY A 245 7.53 4.35 11.83
N MET A 246 6.62 3.77 12.61
CA MET A 246 6.58 3.93 14.06
C MET A 246 7.51 2.98 14.82
N SER A 247 8.17 2.05 14.14
CA SER A 247 8.88 0.93 14.79
C SER A 247 10.16 1.34 15.51
N LYS A 248 10.85 2.39 15.04
CA LYS A 248 12.17 2.81 15.54
C LYS A 248 12.06 4.08 16.37
N ASP A 249 11.90 5.21 15.71
CA ASP A 249 11.87 6.54 16.36
C ASP A 249 10.80 6.69 17.44
N PHE A 250 9.70 5.95 17.35
CA PHE A 250 8.61 5.98 18.34
C PHE A 250 8.61 4.77 19.29
N ALA A 251 9.61 3.88 19.22
CA ALA A 251 9.66 2.64 20.01
C ALA A 251 8.36 1.79 19.94
N ALA A 252 7.59 1.92 18.86
CA ALA A 252 6.25 1.36 18.71
C ALA A 252 6.21 0.24 17.65
N ALA A 253 7.25 -0.61 17.61
CA ALA A 253 7.37 -1.69 16.65
C ALA A 253 6.17 -2.66 16.67
N GLY A 254 5.55 -2.85 17.83
CA GLY A 254 4.37 -3.72 18.00
C GLY A 254 3.10 -3.20 17.32
N LEU A 255 2.99 -1.90 17.04
CA LEU A 255 1.83 -1.31 16.34
C LEU A 255 1.78 -1.69 14.86
N ARG A 256 2.87 -2.16 14.29
CA ARG A 256 2.96 -2.54 12.87
C ARG A 256 2.50 -1.42 11.93
N LEU A 257 2.98 -0.19 12.14
CA LEU A 257 2.67 0.96 11.29
C LEU A 257 3.91 1.42 10.52
N GLY A 258 3.84 1.30 9.19
CA GLY A 258 4.81 1.86 8.26
C GLY A 258 4.10 2.68 7.20
N CYS A 259 4.77 3.69 6.64
CA CYS A 259 4.22 4.50 5.57
C CYS A 259 5.20 4.69 4.41
N LEU A 260 4.64 4.68 3.21
CA LEU A 260 5.28 5.09 1.98
C LEU A 260 4.94 6.56 1.72
N ILE A 261 5.94 7.37 1.48
CA ILE A 261 5.81 8.76 1.04
C ILE A 261 6.29 8.85 -0.40
N SER A 262 5.41 9.27 -1.33
CA SER A 262 5.72 9.34 -2.74
C SER A 262 4.90 10.40 -3.46
N GLN A 263 5.48 11.08 -4.44
CA GLN A 263 4.75 11.95 -5.38
C GLN A 263 4.27 11.18 -6.63
N ASN A 264 4.63 9.89 -6.75
CA ASN A 264 4.18 9.02 -7.84
C ASN A 264 2.81 8.43 -7.53
N GLN A 265 1.75 9.10 -7.97
CA GLN A 265 0.37 8.66 -7.73
C GLN A 265 0.08 7.27 -8.32
N ARG A 266 0.70 6.95 -9.47
CA ARG A 266 0.52 5.63 -10.08
C ARG A 266 1.17 4.52 -9.24
N PHE A 267 2.30 4.80 -8.62
CA PHE A 267 2.92 3.87 -7.68
C PHE A 267 2.07 3.68 -6.41
N LEU A 268 1.53 4.76 -5.84
CA LEU A 268 0.63 4.68 -4.68
C LEU A 268 -0.63 3.84 -5.01
N GLN A 269 -1.20 3.99 -6.19
CA GLN A 269 -2.33 3.18 -6.66
C GLN A 269 -1.97 1.70 -6.82
N ALA A 270 -0.80 1.39 -7.38
CA ALA A 270 -0.31 0.01 -7.48
C ALA A 270 -0.11 -0.62 -6.09
N ALA A 271 0.52 0.13 -5.18
CA ALA A 271 0.78 -0.30 -3.81
C ALA A 271 -0.51 -0.61 -3.03
N LEU A 272 -1.60 0.11 -3.33
CA LEU A 272 -2.91 -0.09 -2.74
C LEU A 272 -3.51 -1.46 -3.05
N SER A 273 -3.24 -2.01 -4.23
CA SER A 273 -3.85 -3.25 -4.72
C SER A 273 -3.29 -4.53 -4.07
N THR A 274 -2.27 -4.42 -3.20
CA THR A 274 -1.48 -5.57 -2.74
C THR A 274 -1.86 -6.13 -1.35
N SER A 275 -2.95 -5.68 -0.67
CA SER A 275 -3.23 -6.01 0.76
C SER A 275 -4.60 -6.63 1.02
N ILE A 276 -4.73 -7.81 1.73
CA ILE A 276 -6.04 -8.39 2.22
C ILE A 276 -5.93 -9.42 3.37
N ALA A 277 -7.06 -9.53 4.24
CA ALA A 277 -7.47 -10.69 5.08
C ALA A 277 -8.90 -10.51 5.67
N GLY A 278 -9.61 -11.56 6.20
CA GLY A 278 -11.01 -11.41 6.51
C GLY A 278 -11.81 -12.33 7.46
N PHE A 279 -13.13 -11.98 7.76
CA PHE A 279 -14.14 -12.69 8.59
C PHE A 279 -15.47 -12.84 7.84
N PHE A 280 -15.81 -14.03 7.31
CA PHE A 280 -16.84 -14.19 6.28
C PHE A 280 -17.81 -15.34 6.51
N LEU A 281 -19.11 -15.16 6.10
CA LEU A 281 -20.05 -16.20 5.76
C LEU A 281 -20.29 -16.19 4.26
N TRP A 282 -20.36 -17.38 3.67
CA TRP A 282 -20.71 -17.58 2.27
C TRP A 282 -22.11 -18.15 2.20
N ILE A 283 -23.06 -17.39 1.62
CA ILE A 283 -24.50 -17.74 1.64
C ILE A 283 -25.03 -17.93 0.23
N ASP A 284 -25.95 -18.89 0.09
CA ASP A 284 -26.66 -19.19 -1.15
C ASP A 284 -28.03 -18.48 -1.18
N LEU A 285 -28.18 -17.56 -2.12
CA LEU A 285 -29.42 -16.86 -2.46
C LEU A 285 -29.87 -17.19 -3.89
N SER A 286 -29.39 -18.27 -4.50
CA SER A 286 -29.72 -18.66 -5.87
C SER A 286 -31.24 -18.78 -6.12
N LYS A 287 -32.00 -19.17 -5.09
CA LYS A 287 -33.47 -19.22 -5.16
C LYS A 287 -34.14 -17.83 -5.32
N CYS A 288 -33.42 -16.74 -5.08
CA CYS A 288 -33.91 -15.36 -5.25
C CYS A 288 -33.55 -14.78 -6.63
N LEU A 289 -32.83 -15.52 -7.45
CA LEU A 289 -32.52 -15.09 -8.83
C LEU A 289 -33.81 -15.06 -9.65
N ASP A 290 -33.95 -14.06 -10.53
CA ASP A 290 -35.08 -13.97 -11.45
C ASP A 290 -34.95 -14.99 -12.58
N PRO A 291 -35.87 -15.97 -12.70
CA PRO A 291 -35.80 -17.00 -13.73
C PRO A 291 -35.91 -16.43 -15.15
N THR A 292 -36.60 -15.31 -15.32
CA THR A 292 -36.76 -14.66 -16.63
C THR A 292 -35.43 -14.05 -17.07
N LEU A 293 -34.75 -13.35 -16.16
CA LEU A 293 -33.42 -12.79 -16.40
C LEU A 293 -32.37 -13.88 -16.66
N ILE A 294 -32.47 -15.02 -15.96
CA ILE A 294 -31.58 -16.17 -16.22
C ILE A 294 -31.75 -16.65 -17.65
N ALA A 295 -33.01 -16.77 -18.13
CA ALA A 295 -33.30 -17.25 -19.47
C ALA A 295 -32.85 -16.27 -20.56
N ASP A 296 -33.05 -14.95 -20.33
CA ASP A 296 -32.79 -13.91 -21.32
C ASP A 296 -31.32 -13.45 -21.39
N GLN A 297 -30.64 -13.33 -20.22
CA GLN A 297 -29.33 -12.69 -20.11
C GLN A 297 -28.28 -13.51 -19.34
N GLY A 298 -28.69 -14.68 -18.81
CA GLY A 298 -27.84 -15.57 -18.05
C GLY A 298 -27.79 -15.29 -16.54
N GLY A 299 -27.26 -16.27 -15.81
CA GLY A 299 -27.32 -16.27 -14.35
C GLY A 299 -26.53 -15.12 -13.66
N TRP A 300 -25.46 -14.65 -14.26
CA TRP A 300 -24.67 -13.54 -13.70
C TRP A 300 -25.38 -12.18 -13.84
N ALA A 301 -26.18 -11.99 -14.89
CA ALA A 301 -27.04 -10.83 -15.01
C ALA A 301 -28.13 -10.83 -13.93
N ALA A 302 -28.72 -12.01 -13.65
CA ALA A 302 -29.70 -12.19 -12.59
C ALA A 302 -29.08 -11.98 -11.17
N GLU A 303 -27.80 -12.35 -10.95
CA GLU A 303 -27.09 -12.06 -9.71
C GLU A 303 -26.82 -10.55 -9.55
N SER A 304 -26.47 -9.86 -10.62
CA SER A 304 -26.30 -8.39 -10.61
C SER A 304 -27.62 -7.68 -10.25
N ASP A 305 -28.74 -8.11 -10.83
CA ASP A 305 -30.07 -7.63 -10.47
C ASP A 305 -30.41 -7.90 -9.00
N LEU A 306 -30.15 -9.11 -8.52
CA LEU A 306 -30.35 -9.47 -7.12
C LEU A 306 -29.52 -8.58 -6.19
N SER A 307 -28.27 -8.27 -6.56
CA SER A 307 -27.44 -7.32 -5.80
C SER A 307 -28.08 -5.94 -5.68
N ASN A 308 -28.69 -5.45 -6.78
CA ASN A 308 -29.38 -4.16 -6.81
C ASN A 308 -30.66 -4.19 -5.96
N ARG A 309 -31.45 -5.26 -6.03
CA ARG A 309 -32.66 -5.43 -5.19
C ARG A 309 -32.32 -5.49 -3.70
N LEU A 310 -31.23 -6.18 -3.33
CA LEU A 310 -30.74 -6.20 -1.95
C LEU A 310 -30.27 -4.80 -1.51
N LEU A 311 -29.61 -4.05 -2.37
CA LEU A 311 -29.23 -2.67 -2.07
C LEU A 311 -30.45 -1.75 -1.90
N GLN A 312 -31.53 -1.96 -2.64
CA GLN A 312 -32.78 -1.18 -2.49
C GLN A 312 -33.43 -1.36 -1.12
N ILE A 313 -33.32 -2.56 -0.52
CA ILE A 313 -33.78 -2.80 0.85
C ILE A 313 -32.73 -2.41 1.91
N GLY A 314 -31.67 -1.70 1.49
CA GLY A 314 -30.64 -1.21 2.39
C GLY A 314 -29.65 -2.28 2.86
N VAL A 315 -29.40 -3.33 2.07
CA VAL A 315 -28.40 -4.37 2.37
C VAL A 315 -27.37 -4.38 1.22
N LYS A 316 -26.09 -4.22 1.56
CA LYS A 316 -24.96 -4.37 0.61
C LYS A 316 -24.14 -5.59 0.95
N MET A 317 -24.00 -6.50 0.00
CA MET A 317 -23.15 -7.68 0.10
C MET A 317 -22.25 -7.76 -1.14
N ALA A 318 -21.17 -8.50 -1.04
CA ALA A 318 -20.32 -8.76 -2.20
C ALA A 318 -20.79 -10.05 -2.90
N SER A 319 -21.03 -9.98 -4.20
CA SER A 319 -21.59 -11.05 -5.02
C SER A 319 -20.56 -12.12 -5.36
N GLY A 320 -21.03 -13.32 -5.71
CA GLY A 320 -20.20 -14.44 -6.12
C GLY A 320 -19.36 -14.15 -7.36
N TYR A 321 -19.86 -13.36 -8.29
CA TYR A 321 -19.11 -12.90 -9.45
C TYR A 321 -17.76 -12.27 -9.07
N ALA A 322 -17.75 -11.43 -8.05
CA ALA A 322 -16.54 -10.77 -7.55
C ALA A 322 -15.49 -11.74 -6.97
N TYR A 323 -15.89 -12.98 -6.66
CA TYR A 323 -15.03 -14.04 -6.11
C TYR A 323 -14.83 -15.21 -7.08
N HIS A 324 -15.13 -15.00 -8.36
CA HIS A 324 -15.02 -16.04 -9.38
C HIS A 324 -15.75 -17.35 -8.99
N ASN A 325 -16.92 -17.23 -8.35
CA ASN A 325 -17.72 -18.39 -8.00
C ASN A 325 -18.15 -19.16 -9.27
N GLU A 326 -18.31 -20.46 -9.17
CA GLU A 326 -18.65 -21.30 -10.32
C GLU A 326 -20.11 -21.12 -10.78
N VAL A 327 -20.98 -20.75 -9.86
CA VAL A 327 -22.43 -20.59 -10.09
C VAL A 327 -22.93 -19.27 -9.50
N PRO A 328 -23.88 -18.56 -10.16
CA PRO A 328 -24.46 -17.33 -9.64
C PRO A 328 -25.39 -17.54 -8.44
N GLY A 329 -25.62 -16.47 -7.69
CA GLY A 329 -26.55 -16.46 -6.55
C GLY A 329 -25.90 -16.60 -5.18
N TRP A 330 -24.58 -16.64 -5.11
CA TRP A 330 -23.83 -16.70 -3.85
C TRP A 330 -23.32 -15.33 -3.42
N PHE A 331 -23.35 -15.07 -2.11
CA PHE A 331 -22.96 -13.79 -1.54
C PHE A 331 -22.11 -13.94 -0.29
N ARG A 332 -21.15 -13.03 -0.11
CA ARG A 332 -20.33 -12.94 1.09
C ARG A 332 -20.97 -11.98 2.11
N ILE A 333 -21.22 -12.47 3.33
CA ILE A 333 -21.57 -11.67 4.49
C ILE A 333 -20.34 -11.53 5.39
N ILE A 334 -20.08 -10.33 5.85
CA ILE A 334 -19.13 -10.06 6.92
C ILE A 334 -19.94 -9.95 8.24
N PHE A 335 -19.60 -10.82 9.19
CA PHE A 335 -20.33 -10.87 10.46
C PHE A 335 -19.62 -10.16 11.62
N SER A 336 -18.43 -9.63 11.41
CA SER A 336 -17.69 -8.83 12.39
C SER A 336 -18.16 -7.37 12.42
N VAL A 337 -19.46 -7.18 12.48
CA VAL A 337 -20.13 -5.89 12.64
C VAL A 337 -20.83 -5.81 13.99
N GLU A 338 -21.26 -4.60 14.40
CA GLU A 338 -21.99 -4.45 15.65
C GLU A 338 -23.25 -5.33 15.66
N MET A 339 -23.58 -5.92 16.83
CA MET A 339 -24.65 -6.91 16.97
C MET A 339 -26.02 -6.38 16.50
N GLU A 340 -26.34 -5.11 16.75
CA GLU A 340 -27.60 -4.50 16.27
C GLU A 340 -27.63 -4.38 14.75
N THR A 341 -26.49 -3.97 14.15
CA THR A 341 -26.33 -3.88 12.69
C THR A 341 -26.42 -5.26 12.03
N LEU A 342 -25.78 -6.29 12.65
CA LEU A 342 -25.84 -7.66 12.16
C LEU A 342 -27.30 -8.19 12.20
N LYS A 343 -27.99 -8.02 13.33
CA LYS A 343 -29.39 -8.44 13.48
C LYS A 343 -30.32 -7.75 12.48
N GLU A 344 -30.17 -6.45 12.30
CA GLU A 344 -30.98 -5.69 11.35
C GLU A 344 -30.70 -6.14 9.91
N GLY A 345 -29.44 -6.26 9.50
CA GLY A 345 -29.11 -6.71 8.17
C GLY A 345 -29.59 -8.13 7.88
N LEU A 346 -29.42 -9.07 8.81
CA LEU A 346 -29.96 -10.42 8.69
C LEU A 346 -31.51 -10.43 8.64
N SER A 347 -32.16 -9.58 9.43
CA SER A 347 -33.63 -9.45 9.40
C SER A 347 -34.13 -8.99 8.03
N ARG A 348 -33.44 -8.01 7.40
CA ARG A 348 -33.77 -7.54 6.04
C ARG A 348 -33.57 -8.64 5.00
N ILE A 349 -32.46 -9.39 5.08
CA ILE A 349 -32.18 -10.51 4.16
C ILE A 349 -33.24 -11.59 4.29
N VAL A 350 -33.60 -12.00 5.51
CA VAL A 350 -34.61 -13.04 5.75
C VAL A 350 -36.01 -12.60 5.24
N LYS A 351 -36.41 -11.36 5.51
CA LYS A 351 -37.68 -10.82 4.99
C LYS A 351 -37.70 -10.82 3.46
N PHE A 352 -36.61 -10.40 2.85
CA PHE A 352 -36.44 -10.39 1.40
C PHE A 352 -36.53 -11.82 0.83
N TYR A 353 -35.78 -12.78 1.41
CA TYR A 353 -35.80 -14.17 0.98
C TYR A 353 -37.21 -14.79 1.02
N LEU A 354 -37.92 -14.58 2.11
CA LEU A 354 -39.32 -15.09 2.28
C LEU A 354 -40.28 -14.44 1.30
N SER A 355 -40.11 -13.14 0.97
CA SER A 355 -40.96 -12.44 0.01
C SER A 355 -40.64 -12.78 -1.46
N SER A 356 -39.43 -13.27 -1.75
CA SER A 356 -38.98 -13.64 -3.09
C SER A 356 -39.28 -15.10 -3.46
N GLY A 357 -40.12 -15.83 -2.71
CA GLY A 357 -40.54 -17.20 -3.00
C GLY A 357 -39.68 -18.31 -2.39
N GLY A 358 -38.81 -17.98 -1.46
CA GLY A 358 -38.06 -18.93 -0.63
C GLY A 358 -38.97 -19.58 0.41
N SER A 359 -39.84 -20.49 0.00
CA SER A 359 -40.55 -21.36 0.94
C SER A 359 -39.62 -22.47 1.40
N SER A 360 -39.64 -22.74 2.72
CA SER A 360 -38.89 -23.74 3.47
C SER A 360 -38.89 -25.14 2.87
#